data_1bff7f78c39a0e4ab51a4de6390d1570
#
_entry.id   1bff7f78c39a0e4ab51a4de6390d1570
#
_cell.length_a   1.000
_cell.length_b   1.000
_cell.length_c   1.000
_cell.angle_alpha   90.00
_cell.angle_beta   90.00
_cell.angle_gamma   90.00
#
_symmetry.space_group_name_H-M   'P 1'
#
loop_
_entity.id
_entity.type
_entity.pdbx_description
1 polymer ?
#
loop_
_entity_poly.entity_id
_entity_poly.type
_entity_poly.pdbx_seq_one_letter_code
_entity_poly.pdbx_strand_id
1 'polypeptide(L)'
;IECKDTLEELVEAQPDVLVLCNPLVAMPKILQTIKPIIDPARTTLTDVGSVKGLVREQVHAAGITDCYVGAHPMTGNERSGWTAANPGIFDNALWALTYDEHTEYRRIVQVAGLITRGLQNSLIVIDDETHDRAASLISHMPHVVSTALINQMTADPDRNIAAELSAGSWRDMTRVALTDPDRTCAMVVENSQNVEVLLRQMASRLTEFADALRDDDVAAIHRFFTEGQTYRDFKQHLANRNSGETETVFTTLRIHPEHWRSDFLESAKRGEYIVRFTSGHHALAERHPTI
;
A
#
# COMPACT_ATOMS: atom_id res chain seq x y z
N ILE A 1 -14.71 19.99 -15.66
CA ILE A 1 -13.61 19.04 -15.99
C ILE A 1 -13.39 19.14 -17.49
N GLU A 2 -12.15 19.40 -17.90
CA GLU A 2 -11.73 19.38 -19.29
C GLU A 2 -11.07 18.03 -19.59
N CYS A 3 -11.46 17.39 -20.68
CA CYS A 3 -10.84 16.17 -21.18
C CYS A 3 -9.88 16.50 -22.31
N LYS A 4 -8.77 15.80 -22.40
CA LYS A 4 -7.83 15.85 -23.52
C LYS A 4 -7.86 14.52 -24.26
N ASP A 5 -7.68 14.58 -25.58
CA ASP A 5 -7.76 13.39 -26.42
C ASP A 5 -6.45 12.58 -26.41
N THR A 6 -5.34 13.24 -26.11
CA THR A 6 -4.00 12.62 -26.06
C THR A 6 -3.26 12.94 -24.76
N LEU A 7 -2.27 12.12 -24.43
CA LEU A 7 -1.37 12.34 -23.31
C LEU A 7 -0.54 13.61 -23.51
N GLU A 8 -0.11 13.87 -24.73
CA GLU A 8 0.65 15.04 -25.12
C GLU A 8 -0.14 16.32 -24.83
N GLU A 9 -1.39 16.42 -25.29
CA GLU A 9 -2.25 17.57 -25.01
C GLU A 9 -2.50 17.79 -23.51
N LEU A 10 -2.59 16.70 -22.74
CA LEU A 10 -2.73 16.77 -21.28
C LEU A 10 -1.49 17.39 -20.64
N VAL A 11 -0.30 16.97 -21.05
CA VAL A 11 0.96 17.46 -20.48
C VAL A 11 1.27 18.90 -20.97
N GLU A 12 0.97 19.22 -22.22
CA GLU A 12 1.11 20.58 -22.79
C GLU A 12 0.23 21.61 -22.07
N ALA A 13 -0.89 21.18 -21.46
CA ALA A 13 -1.71 22.02 -20.59
C ALA A 13 -1.00 22.45 -19.29
N GLN A 14 0.20 21.91 -19.03
CA GLN A 14 1.08 22.22 -17.90
C GLN A 14 0.38 22.14 -16.53
N PRO A 15 -0.16 20.97 -16.17
CA PRO A 15 -0.80 20.78 -14.87
C PRO A 15 0.22 20.98 -13.72
N ASP A 16 -0.22 21.49 -12.59
CA ASP A 16 0.64 21.58 -11.40
C ASP A 16 0.97 20.19 -10.82
N VAL A 17 0.02 19.25 -10.94
CA VAL A 17 0.19 17.84 -10.56
C VAL A 17 -0.33 16.95 -11.69
N LEU A 18 0.50 16.04 -12.19
CA LEU A 18 0.15 15.01 -13.15
C LEU A 18 0.10 13.65 -12.43
N VAL A 19 -1.08 13.03 -12.39
CA VAL A 19 -1.29 11.74 -11.71
C VAL A 19 -1.37 10.61 -12.72
N LEU A 20 -0.46 9.64 -12.64
CA LEU A 20 -0.44 8.46 -13.50
C LEU A 20 -1.25 7.33 -12.87
N CYS A 21 -2.38 6.98 -13.50
CA CYS A 21 -3.31 5.94 -13.03
C CYS A 21 -3.32 4.70 -13.93
N ASN A 22 -2.24 4.48 -14.67
CA ASN A 22 -2.09 3.35 -15.59
C ASN A 22 -1.50 2.12 -14.91
N PRO A 23 -1.66 0.90 -15.48
CA PRO A 23 -0.93 -0.28 -15.04
C PRO A 23 0.59 -0.08 -15.14
N LEU A 24 1.36 -0.63 -14.18
CA LEU A 24 2.81 -0.40 -14.09
C LEU A 24 3.56 -0.91 -15.31
N VAL A 25 3.07 -1.96 -15.99
CA VAL A 25 3.62 -2.44 -17.26
C VAL A 25 3.63 -1.39 -18.36
N ALA A 26 2.69 -0.44 -18.33
CA ALA A 26 2.61 0.64 -19.31
C ALA A 26 3.44 1.88 -18.93
N MET A 27 3.91 1.96 -17.68
CA MET A 27 4.61 3.11 -17.13
C MET A 27 5.84 3.54 -17.94
N PRO A 28 6.76 2.64 -18.35
CA PRO A 28 7.94 3.04 -19.12
C PRO A 28 7.60 3.78 -20.42
N LYS A 29 6.57 3.29 -21.15
CA LYS A 29 6.14 3.92 -22.39
C LYS A 29 5.53 5.31 -22.15
N ILE A 30 4.71 5.44 -21.11
CA ILE A 30 4.10 6.72 -20.73
C ILE A 30 5.18 7.72 -20.33
N LEU A 31 6.14 7.33 -19.51
CA LEU A 31 7.26 8.17 -19.07
C LEU A 31 8.11 8.64 -20.26
N GLN A 32 8.36 7.77 -21.26
CA GLN A 32 9.06 8.15 -22.49
C GLN A 32 8.27 9.20 -23.30
N THR A 33 6.94 9.08 -23.36
CA THR A 33 6.08 10.02 -24.08
C THR A 33 6.06 11.39 -23.39
N ILE A 34 5.92 11.43 -22.07
CA ILE A 34 5.82 12.72 -21.35
C ILE A 34 7.15 13.43 -21.15
N LYS A 35 8.28 12.70 -21.13
CA LYS A 35 9.62 13.27 -20.89
C LYS A 35 9.96 14.50 -21.74
N PRO A 36 9.76 14.51 -23.08
CA PRO A 36 10.14 15.64 -23.92
C PRO A 36 9.25 16.87 -23.76
N ILE A 37 8.09 16.74 -23.11
CA ILE A 37 7.07 17.81 -23.04
C ILE A 37 6.74 18.26 -21.62
N ILE A 38 7.05 17.45 -20.60
CA ILE A 38 6.84 17.84 -19.19
C ILE A 38 7.84 18.93 -18.79
N ASP A 39 7.35 19.97 -18.11
CA ASP A 39 8.23 20.91 -17.40
C ASP A 39 8.46 20.43 -15.96
N PRO A 40 9.60 19.81 -15.65
CA PRO A 40 9.87 19.28 -14.32
C PRO A 40 10.06 20.37 -13.26
N ALA A 41 10.26 21.63 -13.64
CA ALA A 41 10.32 22.72 -12.67
C ALA A 41 8.93 23.09 -12.15
N ARG A 42 7.91 22.93 -12.98
CA ARG A 42 6.52 23.31 -12.70
C ARG A 42 5.67 22.13 -12.26
N THR A 43 5.60 21.07 -13.08
CA THR A 43 4.72 19.93 -12.86
C THR A 43 5.31 18.95 -11.85
N THR A 44 4.54 18.57 -10.85
CA THR A 44 4.83 17.44 -9.99
C THR A 44 4.19 16.19 -10.57
N LEU A 45 5.00 15.16 -10.82
CA LEU A 45 4.56 13.85 -11.28
C LEU A 45 4.28 12.96 -10.08
N THR A 46 3.16 12.26 -10.08
CA THR A 46 2.82 11.25 -9.08
C THR A 46 2.08 10.09 -9.73
N ASP A 47 1.95 8.98 -9.02
CA ASP A 47 1.22 7.80 -9.47
C ASP A 47 0.31 7.25 -8.36
N VAL A 48 -0.40 6.16 -8.64
CA VAL A 48 -1.27 5.46 -7.67
C VAL A 48 -0.99 3.95 -7.64
N GLY A 49 0.17 3.52 -8.12
CA GLY A 49 0.56 2.12 -8.18
C GLY A 49 0.78 1.48 -6.81
N SER A 50 0.62 0.17 -6.74
CA SER A 50 0.77 -0.60 -5.50
C SER A 50 2.22 -0.92 -5.12
N VAL A 51 3.18 -0.68 -6.01
CA VAL A 51 4.62 -0.86 -5.79
C VAL A 51 5.32 0.46 -6.11
N LYS A 52 6.23 0.90 -5.26
CA LYS A 52 6.88 2.21 -5.39
C LYS A 52 8.31 2.13 -5.92
N GLY A 53 9.10 1.17 -5.47
CA GLY A 53 10.48 1.02 -5.90
C GLY A 53 10.60 0.84 -7.42
N LEU A 54 9.81 -0.05 -8.02
CA LEU A 54 9.80 -0.28 -9.47
C LEU A 54 9.42 1.00 -10.25
N VAL A 55 8.40 1.75 -9.78
CA VAL A 55 8.00 3.00 -10.44
C VAL A 55 9.13 4.03 -10.34
N ARG A 56 9.78 4.13 -9.19
CA ARG A 56 10.94 5.00 -8.98
C ARG A 56 12.08 4.68 -9.96
N GLU A 57 12.42 3.41 -10.10
CA GLU A 57 13.43 2.97 -11.07
C GLU A 57 13.08 3.37 -12.50
N GLN A 58 11.81 3.21 -12.90
CA GLN A 58 11.32 3.60 -14.23
C GLN A 58 11.39 5.11 -14.45
N VAL A 59 11.06 5.91 -13.43
CA VAL A 59 11.15 7.38 -13.45
C VAL A 59 12.62 7.82 -13.55
N HIS A 60 13.54 7.20 -12.80
CA HIS A 60 14.97 7.43 -12.89
C HIS A 60 15.51 7.12 -14.29
N ALA A 61 15.13 5.94 -14.83
CA ALA A 61 15.54 5.55 -16.19
C ALA A 61 15.00 6.52 -17.26
N ALA A 62 13.83 7.12 -17.03
CA ALA A 62 13.29 8.16 -17.89
C ALA A 62 13.99 9.51 -17.72
N GLY A 63 14.74 9.76 -16.62
CA GLY A 63 15.46 11.00 -16.34
C GLY A 63 14.54 12.17 -15.99
N ILE A 64 13.45 11.91 -15.26
CA ILE A 64 12.49 12.92 -14.74
C ILE A 64 12.30 12.76 -13.22
N THR A 65 13.34 12.38 -12.55
CA THR A 65 13.41 12.05 -11.12
C THR A 65 13.00 13.22 -10.22
N ASP A 66 13.48 14.42 -10.53
CA ASP A 66 13.36 15.59 -9.66
C ASP A 66 11.92 16.09 -9.51
N CYS A 67 11.00 15.66 -10.38
CA CYS A 67 9.61 16.06 -10.29
C CYS A 67 8.66 14.99 -9.74
N TYR A 68 9.18 13.83 -9.32
CA TYR A 68 8.34 12.70 -8.93
C TYR A 68 8.20 12.53 -7.42
N VAL A 69 6.98 12.21 -7.01
CA VAL A 69 6.59 11.74 -5.67
C VAL A 69 5.74 10.50 -5.84
N GLY A 70 6.13 9.38 -5.28
CA GLY A 70 5.30 8.18 -5.30
C GLY A 70 4.08 8.33 -4.41
N ALA A 71 2.94 7.78 -4.84
CA ALA A 71 1.75 7.72 -4.01
C ALA A 71 1.03 6.37 -4.18
N HIS A 72 0.39 5.91 -3.12
CA HIS A 72 -0.40 4.69 -3.13
C HIS A 72 -1.62 4.84 -2.22
N PRO A 73 -2.85 4.86 -2.74
CA PRO A 73 -4.06 4.77 -1.93
C PRO A 73 -4.18 3.36 -1.36
N MET A 74 -4.14 3.20 -0.04
CA MET A 74 -4.21 1.91 0.64
C MET A 74 -5.64 1.37 0.65
N THR A 75 -6.25 1.31 -0.54
CA THR A 75 -7.63 0.86 -0.75
C THR A 75 -7.76 0.16 -2.09
N GLY A 76 -8.74 -0.72 -2.21
CA GLY A 76 -9.03 -1.46 -3.44
C GLY A 76 -10.08 -2.54 -3.19
N ASN A 77 -10.48 -3.20 -4.26
CA ASN A 77 -11.34 -4.38 -4.20
C ASN A 77 -10.82 -5.47 -5.17
N GLU A 78 -11.43 -6.64 -5.11
CA GLU A 78 -11.08 -7.81 -5.93
C GLU A 78 -11.49 -7.68 -7.41
N ARG A 79 -12.33 -6.70 -7.75
CA ARG A 79 -12.85 -6.51 -9.10
C ARG A 79 -11.87 -5.71 -9.96
N SER A 80 -11.92 -5.93 -11.26
CA SER A 80 -11.07 -5.26 -12.24
C SER A 80 -11.89 -4.55 -13.33
N GLY A 81 -11.24 -3.57 -13.96
CA GLY A 81 -11.79 -2.85 -15.10
C GLY A 81 -12.72 -1.70 -14.73
N TRP A 82 -13.07 -0.94 -15.75
CA TRP A 82 -13.87 0.27 -15.65
C TRP A 82 -15.25 0.07 -15.01
N THR A 83 -15.91 -1.07 -15.28
CA THR A 83 -17.24 -1.38 -14.72
C THR A 83 -17.24 -1.62 -13.21
N ALA A 84 -16.07 -1.85 -12.64
CA ALA A 84 -15.86 -2.01 -11.20
C ALA A 84 -15.53 -0.68 -10.47
N ALA A 85 -15.49 0.43 -11.20
CA ALA A 85 -15.17 1.74 -10.62
C ALA A 85 -16.20 2.14 -9.57
N ASN A 86 -15.72 2.44 -8.37
CA ASN A 86 -16.53 2.95 -7.26
C ASN A 86 -15.76 4.06 -6.55
N PRO A 87 -16.13 5.34 -6.71
CA PRO A 87 -15.45 6.45 -6.05
C PRO A 87 -15.43 6.34 -4.52
N GLY A 88 -16.44 5.73 -3.92
CA GLY A 88 -16.55 5.57 -2.46
C GLY A 88 -15.45 4.69 -1.83
N ILE A 89 -14.65 3.95 -2.61
CA ILE A 89 -13.51 3.21 -2.05
C ILE A 89 -12.42 4.13 -1.50
N PHE A 90 -12.40 5.39 -1.91
CA PHE A 90 -11.44 6.39 -1.43
C PHE A 90 -11.93 7.12 -0.16
N ASP A 91 -13.17 6.92 0.27
CA ASP A 91 -13.70 7.59 1.47
C ASP A 91 -12.92 7.14 2.70
N ASN A 92 -12.30 8.11 3.39
CA ASN A 92 -11.41 7.89 4.55
C ASN A 92 -10.20 6.99 4.27
N ALA A 93 -9.75 6.88 3.02
CA ALA A 93 -8.59 6.07 2.70
C ALA A 93 -7.30 6.65 3.30
N LEU A 94 -6.43 5.76 3.78
CA LEU A 94 -5.05 6.10 4.09
C LEU A 94 -4.22 6.06 2.80
N TRP A 95 -3.37 7.07 2.59
CA TRP A 95 -2.42 7.09 1.49
C TRP A 95 -1.00 6.96 2.02
N ALA A 96 -0.17 6.22 1.30
CA ALA A 96 1.28 6.30 1.45
C ALA A 96 1.83 7.25 0.38
N LEU A 97 2.55 8.30 0.81
CA LEU A 97 3.44 9.06 -0.07
C LEU A 97 4.85 8.56 0.13
N THR A 98 5.59 8.42 -0.98
CA THR A 98 6.95 7.90 -0.89
C THR A 98 7.99 8.85 -1.47
N TYR A 99 9.20 8.74 -0.90
CA TYR A 99 10.35 9.58 -1.26
C TYR A 99 11.63 8.75 -1.39
N ASP A 100 12.58 9.34 -2.09
CA ASP A 100 14.00 8.98 -2.12
C ASP A 100 14.89 10.18 -1.80
N GLU A 101 16.19 10.07 -2.07
CA GLU A 101 17.15 11.15 -1.87
C GLU A 101 16.96 12.33 -2.82
N HIS A 102 16.34 12.13 -3.99
CA HIS A 102 16.09 13.16 -5.00
C HIS A 102 14.77 13.91 -4.78
N THR A 103 13.86 13.36 -4.00
CA THR A 103 12.53 13.95 -3.81
C THR A 103 12.61 15.28 -3.07
N GLU A 104 12.03 16.33 -3.65
CA GLU A 104 11.93 17.65 -3.06
C GLU A 104 10.74 17.75 -2.08
N TYR A 105 10.98 18.32 -0.89
CA TYR A 105 9.96 18.51 0.13
C TYR A 105 8.70 19.25 -0.37
N ARG A 106 8.88 20.33 -1.20
CA ARG A 106 7.76 21.10 -1.74
C ARG A 106 6.77 20.24 -2.52
N ARG A 107 7.24 19.19 -3.20
CA ARG A 107 6.41 18.28 -3.99
C ARG A 107 5.62 17.32 -3.11
N ILE A 108 6.22 16.86 -2.02
CA ILE A 108 5.49 16.10 -0.98
C ILE A 108 4.32 16.94 -0.46
N VAL A 109 4.55 18.21 -0.11
CA VAL A 109 3.48 19.11 0.38
C VAL A 109 2.40 19.34 -0.68
N GLN A 110 2.78 19.42 -1.96
CA GLN A 110 1.84 19.62 -3.06
C GLN A 110 0.92 18.40 -3.25
N VAL A 111 1.48 17.18 -3.34
CA VAL A 111 0.69 15.95 -3.47
C VAL A 111 -0.12 15.68 -2.20
N ALA A 112 0.47 15.90 -1.02
CA ALA A 112 -0.24 15.81 0.24
C ALA A 112 -1.43 16.79 0.32
N GLY A 113 -1.28 17.98 -0.26
CA GLY A 113 -2.39 18.94 -0.38
C GLY A 113 -3.54 18.45 -1.25
N LEU A 114 -3.25 17.73 -2.34
CA LEU A 114 -4.27 17.08 -3.16
C LEU A 114 -5.02 16.01 -2.35
N ILE A 115 -4.30 15.18 -1.60
CA ILE A 115 -4.87 14.08 -0.82
C ILE A 115 -5.68 14.61 0.37
N THR A 116 -5.10 15.51 1.18
CA THR A 116 -5.74 15.91 2.44
C THR A 116 -6.84 16.96 2.28
N ARG A 117 -6.69 17.87 1.31
CA ARG A 117 -7.68 18.94 1.04
C ARG A 117 -8.61 18.61 -0.11
N GLY A 118 -8.08 17.99 -1.19
CA GLY A 118 -8.87 17.65 -2.36
C GLY A 118 -9.74 16.41 -2.13
N LEU A 119 -9.16 15.34 -1.59
CA LEU A 119 -9.83 14.06 -1.35
C LEU A 119 -10.30 13.87 0.10
N GLN A 120 -9.93 14.76 1.02
CA GLN A 120 -10.23 14.67 2.45
C GLN A 120 -9.77 13.37 3.11
N ASN A 121 -8.66 12.83 2.63
CA ASN A 121 -8.04 11.60 3.09
C ASN A 121 -6.83 11.90 4.00
N SER A 122 -6.39 10.89 4.73
CA SER A 122 -5.17 10.94 5.53
C SER A 122 -4.00 10.29 4.79
N LEU A 123 -2.78 10.61 5.24
CA LEU A 123 -1.57 10.03 4.64
C LEU A 123 -0.45 9.80 5.66
N ILE A 124 0.46 8.93 5.29
CA ILE A 124 1.80 8.81 5.87
C ILE A 124 2.84 9.09 4.79
N VAL A 125 4.06 9.49 5.21
CA VAL A 125 5.17 9.72 4.28
C VAL A 125 6.35 8.85 4.72
N ILE A 126 6.78 7.94 3.85
CA ILE A 126 7.81 6.93 4.11
C ILE A 126 8.71 6.77 2.88
N ASP A 127 9.83 6.07 2.99
CA ASP A 127 10.64 5.72 1.81
C ASP A 127 10.02 4.57 1.00
N ASP A 128 10.44 4.44 -0.28
CA ASP A 128 9.92 3.43 -1.20
C ASP A 128 10.19 2.00 -0.70
N GLU A 129 11.34 1.72 -0.10
CA GLU A 129 11.72 0.40 0.41
C GLU A 129 10.82 -0.01 1.59
N THR A 130 10.61 0.90 2.54
CA THR A 130 9.71 0.68 3.68
C THR A 130 8.28 0.43 3.21
N HIS A 131 7.82 1.19 2.20
CA HIS A 131 6.51 0.99 1.58
C HIS A 131 6.38 -0.42 0.98
N ASP A 132 7.29 -0.81 0.09
CA ASP A 132 7.18 -2.07 -0.65
C ASP A 132 7.33 -3.29 0.25
N ARG A 133 8.17 -3.21 1.27
CA ARG A 133 8.27 -4.25 2.31
C ARG A 133 6.97 -4.37 3.12
N ALA A 134 6.35 -3.25 3.51
CA ALA A 134 5.07 -3.26 4.20
C ALA A 134 3.94 -3.80 3.30
N ALA A 135 3.84 -3.34 2.05
CA ALA A 135 2.85 -3.79 1.08
C ALA A 135 2.96 -5.29 0.80
N SER A 136 4.19 -5.83 0.71
CA SER A 136 4.41 -7.26 0.54
C SER A 136 3.88 -8.07 1.72
N LEU A 137 4.08 -7.60 2.94
CA LEU A 137 3.64 -8.29 4.16
C LEU A 137 2.11 -8.29 4.33
N ILE A 138 1.46 -7.14 4.08
CA ILE A 138 0.03 -6.97 4.40
C ILE A 138 -0.91 -7.26 3.22
N SER A 139 -0.37 -7.37 1.99
CA SER A 139 -1.16 -7.54 0.77
C SER A 139 -0.62 -8.66 -0.12
N HIS A 140 0.62 -8.53 -0.66
CA HIS A 140 1.09 -9.41 -1.73
C HIS A 140 1.27 -10.86 -1.25
N MET A 141 1.96 -11.09 -0.13
CA MET A 141 2.09 -12.41 0.48
C MET A 141 0.71 -13.01 0.86
N PRO A 142 -0.23 -12.28 1.51
CA PRO A 142 -1.58 -12.77 1.75
C PRO A 142 -2.32 -13.26 0.50
N HIS A 143 -2.17 -12.60 -0.66
CA HIS A 143 -2.75 -13.08 -1.91
C HIS A 143 -2.15 -14.42 -2.34
N VAL A 144 -0.83 -14.60 -2.24
CA VAL A 144 -0.16 -15.87 -2.58
C VAL A 144 -0.59 -16.98 -1.64
N VAL A 145 -0.62 -16.73 -0.33
CA VAL A 145 -1.05 -17.72 0.68
C VAL A 145 -2.50 -18.11 0.49
N SER A 146 -3.38 -17.15 0.26
CA SER A 146 -4.79 -17.39 -0.03
C SER A 146 -5.00 -18.23 -1.30
N THR A 147 -4.22 -17.94 -2.35
CA THR A 147 -4.23 -18.72 -3.60
C THR A 147 -3.69 -20.13 -3.36
N ALA A 148 -2.66 -20.31 -2.54
CA ALA A 148 -2.15 -21.62 -2.18
C ALA A 148 -3.21 -22.48 -1.46
N LEU A 149 -4.06 -21.88 -0.60
CA LEU A 149 -5.16 -22.59 0.04
C LEU A 149 -6.18 -23.11 -0.98
N ILE A 150 -6.61 -22.29 -1.94
CA ILE A 150 -7.57 -22.76 -2.95
C ILE A 150 -6.95 -23.80 -3.89
N ASN A 151 -5.66 -23.68 -4.21
CA ASN A 151 -4.95 -24.69 -5.00
C ASN A 151 -4.85 -26.02 -4.25
N GLN A 152 -4.59 -25.97 -2.93
CA GLN A 152 -4.57 -27.18 -2.08
C GLN A 152 -5.95 -27.87 -2.08
N MET A 153 -7.04 -27.11 -1.91
CA MET A 153 -8.40 -27.65 -1.96
C MET A 153 -8.72 -28.26 -3.34
N THR A 154 -8.34 -27.56 -4.42
CA THR A 154 -8.61 -28.02 -5.79
C THR A 154 -7.89 -29.33 -6.12
N ALA A 155 -6.72 -29.57 -5.53
CA ALA A 155 -5.93 -30.78 -5.70
C ALA A 155 -6.44 -31.98 -4.85
N ASP A 156 -7.30 -31.72 -3.85
CA ASP A 156 -7.78 -32.75 -2.94
C ASP A 156 -8.77 -33.69 -3.65
N PRO A 157 -8.68 -35.02 -3.49
CA PRO A 157 -9.60 -35.97 -4.07
C PRO A 157 -11.08 -35.77 -3.58
N ASP A 158 -11.26 -35.32 -2.34
CA ASP A 158 -12.56 -35.10 -1.71
C ASP A 158 -12.99 -33.60 -1.78
N ARG A 159 -12.43 -32.82 -2.70
CA ARG A 159 -12.65 -31.36 -2.85
C ARG A 159 -14.13 -30.94 -2.89
N ASN A 160 -14.99 -31.77 -3.47
CA ASN A 160 -16.44 -31.47 -3.54
C ASN A 160 -17.08 -31.52 -2.15
N ILE A 161 -16.70 -32.52 -1.33
CA ILE A 161 -17.16 -32.62 0.06
C ILE A 161 -16.61 -31.44 0.88
N ALA A 162 -15.33 -31.15 0.74
CA ALA A 162 -14.70 -30.03 1.43
C ALA A 162 -15.36 -28.68 1.04
N ALA A 163 -15.69 -28.49 -0.25
CA ALA A 163 -16.38 -27.29 -0.73
C ALA A 163 -17.78 -27.14 -0.11
N GLU A 164 -18.58 -28.20 -0.06
CA GLU A 164 -19.93 -28.19 0.57
C GLU A 164 -19.87 -27.90 2.08
N LEU A 165 -18.80 -28.34 2.75
CA LEU A 165 -18.60 -28.09 4.18
C LEU A 165 -17.93 -26.75 4.49
N SER A 166 -17.52 -26.00 3.46
CA SER A 166 -16.82 -24.73 3.63
C SER A 166 -17.73 -23.66 4.26
N ALA A 167 -17.21 -22.94 5.26
CA ALA A 167 -17.96 -21.94 6.01
C ALA A 167 -17.17 -20.64 6.17
N GLY A 168 -17.46 -19.83 7.19
CA GLY A 168 -16.91 -18.50 7.41
C GLY A 168 -15.39 -18.44 7.36
N SER A 169 -14.69 -19.32 8.09
CA SER A 169 -13.22 -19.32 8.13
C SER A 169 -12.59 -19.51 6.74
N TRP A 170 -13.14 -20.45 5.95
CA TRP A 170 -12.66 -20.68 4.58
C TRP A 170 -12.91 -19.46 3.70
N ARG A 171 -14.13 -18.93 3.71
CA ARG A 171 -14.50 -17.74 2.93
C ARG A 171 -13.59 -16.55 3.26
N ASP A 172 -13.35 -16.30 4.55
CA ASP A 172 -12.55 -15.15 4.99
C ASP A 172 -11.08 -15.30 4.59
N MET A 173 -10.53 -16.53 4.68
CA MET A 173 -9.14 -16.80 4.29
C MET A 173 -8.91 -16.86 2.77
N THR A 174 -9.96 -17.12 1.97
CA THR A 174 -9.83 -17.27 0.51
C THR A 174 -10.40 -16.10 -0.30
N ARG A 175 -10.95 -15.08 0.36
CA ARG A 175 -11.59 -13.93 -0.31
C ARG A 175 -10.66 -13.25 -1.32
N VAL A 176 -9.40 -13.01 -0.95
CA VAL A 176 -8.45 -12.31 -1.83
C VAL A 176 -7.92 -13.19 -2.97
N ALA A 177 -8.03 -14.52 -2.88
CA ALA A 177 -7.71 -15.43 -3.99
C ALA A 177 -8.70 -15.32 -5.17
N LEU A 178 -9.85 -14.66 -4.99
CA LEU A 178 -10.83 -14.40 -6.05
C LEU A 178 -10.47 -13.20 -6.92
N THR A 179 -9.40 -12.47 -6.59
CA THR A 179 -8.85 -11.42 -7.43
C THR A 179 -8.39 -12.00 -8.75
N ASP A 180 -8.53 -11.20 -9.83
CA ASP A 180 -8.05 -11.56 -11.16
C ASP A 180 -6.60 -12.09 -11.13
N PRO A 181 -6.32 -13.29 -11.69
CA PRO A 181 -5.01 -13.93 -11.60
C PRO A 181 -3.90 -13.12 -12.27
N ASP A 182 -4.15 -12.45 -13.39
CA ASP A 182 -3.14 -11.67 -14.10
C ASP A 182 -2.75 -10.43 -13.29
N ARG A 183 -3.74 -9.78 -12.67
CA ARG A 183 -3.51 -8.65 -11.76
C ARG A 183 -2.71 -9.08 -10.53
N THR A 184 -3.05 -10.22 -9.92
CA THR A 184 -2.34 -10.74 -8.75
C THR A 184 -0.91 -11.14 -9.12
N CYS A 185 -0.71 -11.79 -10.26
CA CYS A 185 0.60 -12.16 -10.78
C CYS A 185 1.47 -10.91 -10.99
N ALA A 186 0.96 -9.89 -11.68
CA ALA A 186 1.70 -8.64 -11.90
C ALA A 186 2.15 -8.01 -10.58
N MET A 187 1.24 -7.83 -9.62
CA MET A 187 1.52 -7.25 -8.31
C MET A 187 2.62 -8.01 -7.53
N VAL A 188 2.60 -9.35 -7.58
CA VAL A 188 3.59 -10.20 -6.89
C VAL A 188 4.95 -10.13 -7.59
N VAL A 189 4.97 -10.18 -8.93
CA VAL A 189 6.20 -10.10 -9.74
C VAL A 189 6.88 -8.74 -9.58
N GLU A 190 6.12 -7.67 -9.56
CA GLU A 190 6.60 -6.30 -9.39
C GLU A 190 7.25 -6.05 -8.02
N ASN A 191 6.96 -6.89 -7.01
CA ASN A 191 7.55 -6.83 -5.66
C ASN A 191 8.18 -8.17 -5.23
N SER A 192 8.67 -8.94 -6.18
CA SER A 192 9.07 -10.34 -6.01
C SER A 192 10.13 -10.58 -4.93
N GLN A 193 11.12 -9.70 -4.79
CA GLN A 193 12.19 -9.84 -3.80
C GLN A 193 11.64 -9.83 -2.36
N ASN A 194 10.77 -8.87 -2.04
CA ASN A 194 10.14 -8.79 -0.73
C ASN A 194 9.19 -9.97 -0.48
N VAL A 195 8.40 -10.33 -1.49
CA VAL A 195 7.44 -11.45 -1.38
C VAL A 195 8.14 -12.78 -1.19
N GLU A 196 9.23 -13.04 -1.93
CA GLU A 196 10.01 -14.27 -1.78
C GLU A 196 10.52 -14.47 -0.35
N VAL A 197 11.15 -13.45 0.22
CA VAL A 197 11.67 -13.49 1.60
C VAL A 197 10.57 -13.84 2.59
N LEU A 198 9.42 -13.17 2.49
CA LEU A 198 8.29 -13.40 3.40
C LEU A 198 7.69 -14.79 3.23
N LEU A 199 7.57 -15.29 2.01
CA LEU A 199 7.07 -16.65 1.75
C LEU A 199 7.99 -17.72 2.32
N ARG A 200 9.32 -17.56 2.20
CA ARG A 200 10.27 -18.49 2.83
C ARG A 200 10.17 -18.46 4.35
N GLN A 201 10.04 -17.29 4.95
CA GLN A 201 9.82 -17.17 6.40
C GLN A 201 8.50 -17.84 6.83
N MET A 202 7.42 -17.64 6.09
CA MET A 202 6.14 -18.28 6.34
C MET A 202 6.24 -19.81 6.21
N ALA A 203 6.89 -20.32 5.16
CA ALA A 203 7.10 -21.74 4.95
C ALA A 203 7.89 -22.38 6.09
N SER A 204 8.95 -21.73 6.60
CA SER A 204 9.68 -22.20 7.79
C SER A 204 8.77 -22.31 9.02
N ARG A 205 8.02 -21.26 9.33
CA ARG A 205 7.07 -21.27 10.47
C ARG A 205 6.02 -22.39 10.37
N LEU A 206 5.50 -22.64 9.16
CA LEU A 206 4.52 -23.72 8.94
C LEU A 206 5.17 -25.10 9.07
N THR A 207 6.40 -25.26 8.62
CA THR A 207 7.17 -26.51 8.78
C THR A 207 7.45 -26.78 10.26
N GLU A 208 7.94 -25.80 11.00
CA GLU A 208 8.18 -25.91 12.46
C GLU A 208 6.89 -26.28 13.21
N PHE A 209 5.76 -25.70 12.83
CA PHE A 209 4.47 -26.03 13.40
C PHE A 209 4.03 -27.46 13.08
N ALA A 210 4.24 -27.93 11.84
CA ALA A 210 3.95 -29.30 11.44
C ALA A 210 4.85 -30.32 12.19
N ASP A 211 6.12 -29.97 12.42
CA ASP A 211 7.02 -30.79 13.22
C ASP A 211 6.57 -30.85 14.68
N ALA A 212 6.13 -29.75 15.29
CA ALA A 212 5.57 -29.73 16.64
C ALA A 212 4.30 -30.62 16.77
N LEU A 213 3.46 -30.65 15.72
CA LEU A 213 2.30 -31.57 15.67
C LEU A 213 2.73 -33.03 15.63
N ARG A 214 3.73 -33.38 14.78
CA ARG A 214 4.26 -34.74 14.68
C ARG A 214 4.84 -35.24 16.01
N ASP A 215 5.52 -34.33 16.73
CA ASP A 215 6.28 -34.63 17.95
C ASP A 215 5.43 -34.47 19.24
N ASP A 216 4.11 -34.19 19.09
CA ASP A 216 3.16 -33.93 20.18
C ASP A 216 3.64 -32.81 21.15
N ASP A 217 4.41 -31.83 20.66
CA ASP A 217 4.88 -30.70 21.47
C ASP A 217 3.76 -29.67 21.67
N VAL A 218 2.87 -29.97 22.63
CA VAL A 218 1.73 -29.10 23.00
C VAL A 218 2.21 -27.68 23.40
N ALA A 219 3.39 -27.53 23.99
CA ALA A 219 3.91 -26.24 24.40
C ALA A 219 4.32 -25.38 23.18
N ALA A 220 4.98 -25.97 22.18
CA ALA A 220 5.30 -25.29 20.93
C ALA A 220 4.03 -24.91 20.15
N ILE A 221 3.06 -25.83 20.07
CA ILE A 221 1.76 -25.57 19.44
C ILE A 221 1.05 -24.38 20.11
N HIS A 222 1.00 -24.35 21.42
CA HIS A 222 0.38 -23.25 22.19
C HIS A 222 1.11 -21.93 21.95
N ARG A 223 2.45 -21.93 21.97
CA ARG A 223 3.28 -20.72 21.69
C ARG A 223 2.96 -20.15 20.32
N PHE A 224 2.86 -20.98 19.28
CA PHE A 224 2.52 -20.52 17.91
C PHE A 224 1.21 -19.71 17.89
N PHE A 225 0.18 -20.15 18.59
CA PHE A 225 -1.10 -19.43 18.64
C PHE A 225 -1.08 -18.19 19.53
N THR A 226 -0.20 -18.10 20.50
CA THR A 226 -0.12 -16.96 21.43
C THR A 226 0.88 -15.90 21.02
N GLU A 227 1.87 -16.23 20.17
CA GLU A 227 2.93 -15.31 19.72
C GLU A 227 2.37 -14.00 19.11
N GLY A 228 1.25 -14.08 18.41
CA GLY A 228 0.61 -12.92 17.77
C GLY A 228 -0.29 -12.07 18.69
N GLN A 229 -0.17 -12.17 20.03
CA GLN A 229 -1.08 -11.49 20.95
C GLN A 229 -1.05 -9.96 20.79
N THR A 230 0.13 -9.36 20.59
CA THR A 230 0.28 -7.91 20.39
C THR A 230 -0.56 -7.39 19.21
N TYR A 231 -0.64 -8.16 18.11
CA TYR A 231 -1.47 -7.80 16.97
C TYR A 231 -2.98 -7.95 17.28
N ARG A 232 -3.38 -8.96 18.07
CA ARG A 232 -4.78 -9.10 18.50
C ARG A 232 -5.21 -7.93 19.36
N ASP A 233 -4.37 -7.51 20.31
CA ASP A 233 -4.61 -6.35 21.18
C ASP A 233 -4.72 -5.06 20.35
N PHE A 234 -3.84 -4.88 19.38
CA PHE A 234 -3.91 -3.78 18.41
C PHE A 234 -5.23 -3.77 17.65
N LYS A 235 -5.68 -4.92 17.12
CA LYS A 235 -6.97 -5.03 16.41
C LYS A 235 -8.17 -4.72 17.31
N GLN A 236 -8.11 -5.13 18.58
CA GLN A 236 -9.15 -4.81 19.57
C GLN A 236 -9.20 -3.30 19.83
N HIS A 237 -8.06 -2.63 19.99
CA HIS A 237 -7.99 -1.18 20.16
C HIS A 237 -8.55 -0.44 18.94
N LEU A 238 -8.24 -0.90 17.72
CA LEU A 238 -8.83 -0.33 16.51
C LEU A 238 -10.35 -0.50 16.44
N ALA A 239 -10.87 -1.66 16.85
CA ALA A 239 -12.32 -1.92 16.87
C ALA A 239 -13.02 -0.99 17.86
N ASN A 240 -12.50 -0.84 19.08
CA ASN A 240 -13.03 0.05 20.12
C ASN A 240 -13.02 1.52 19.67
N ARG A 241 -12.01 1.93 18.93
CA ARG A 241 -11.94 3.27 18.36
C ARG A 241 -13.01 3.49 17.29
N ASN A 242 -13.19 2.54 16.39
CA ASN A 242 -14.20 2.66 15.32
C ASN A 242 -15.63 2.63 15.86
N SER A 243 -15.86 2.04 17.04
CA SER A 243 -17.15 2.12 17.76
C SER A 243 -17.38 3.44 18.54
N GLY A 244 -16.38 4.32 18.55
CA GLY A 244 -16.46 5.61 19.27
C GLY A 244 -16.19 5.51 20.78
N GLU A 245 -15.70 4.36 21.25
CA GLU A 245 -15.38 4.15 22.67
C GLU A 245 -14.06 4.82 23.10
N THR A 246 -13.26 5.27 22.14
CA THR A 246 -11.97 5.92 22.41
C THR A 246 -11.92 7.27 21.69
N GLU A 247 -11.47 8.31 22.39
CA GLU A 247 -11.29 9.63 21.80
C GLU A 247 -10.20 9.64 20.72
N THR A 248 -10.47 10.42 19.65
CA THR A 248 -9.49 10.70 18.62
C THR A 248 -8.46 11.71 19.14
N VAL A 249 -7.20 11.32 19.16
CA VAL A 249 -6.10 12.18 19.61
C VAL A 249 -5.41 12.80 18.40
N PHE A 250 -5.36 14.13 18.37
CA PHE A 250 -4.60 14.89 17.39
C PHE A 250 -3.32 15.44 17.97
N THR A 251 -2.26 15.40 17.18
CA THR A 251 -0.94 15.94 17.51
C THR A 251 -0.49 16.91 16.43
N THR A 252 0.40 17.82 16.79
CA THR A 252 1.04 18.70 15.80
C THR A 252 2.42 18.14 15.49
N LEU A 253 2.59 17.64 14.26
CA LEU A 253 3.89 17.26 13.73
C LEU A 253 4.64 18.52 13.29
N ARG A 254 5.80 18.76 13.89
CA ARG A 254 6.77 19.75 13.43
C ARG A 254 7.69 19.11 12.38
N ILE A 255 7.88 19.80 11.26
CA ILE A 255 8.68 19.33 10.13
C ILE A 255 9.84 20.29 9.93
N HIS A 256 11.06 19.75 10.01
CA HIS A 256 12.28 20.54 9.81
C HIS A 256 12.72 20.40 8.34
N PRO A 257 12.91 21.50 7.60
CA PRO A 257 13.23 21.43 6.17
C PRO A 257 14.45 20.56 5.83
N GLU A 258 15.43 20.50 6.72
CA GLU A 258 16.66 19.73 6.53
C GLU A 258 16.53 18.25 6.95
N HIS A 259 15.49 17.92 7.74
CA HIS A 259 15.27 16.59 8.33
C HIS A 259 13.87 16.03 8.08
N TRP A 260 13.14 16.62 7.14
CA TRP A 260 11.73 16.26 6.90
C TRP A 260 11.51 14.77 6.64
N ARG A 261 12.47 14.08 6.02
CA ARG A 261 12.37 12.62 5.76
C ARG A 261 12.31 11.83 7.06
N SER A 262 13.22 12.12 8.00
CA SER A 262 13.24 11.47 9.31
C SER A 262 12.04 11.88 10.16
N ASP A 263 11.62 13.15 10.11
CA ASP A 263 10.45 13.63 10.86
C ASP A 263 9.19 12.86 10.45
N PHE A 264 8.97 12.65 9.14
CA PHE A 264 7.84 11.89 8.64
C PHE A 264 7.94 10.39 8.96
N LEU A 265 9.10 9.78 8.77
CA LEU A 265 9.29 8.37 9.05
C LEU A 265 9.05 8.06 10.54
N GLU A 266 9.57 8.89 11.43
CA GLU A 266 9.34 8.74 12.87
C GLU A 266 7.87 9.02 13.25
N SER A 267 7.20 9.95 12.59
CA SER A 267 5.76 10.17 12.75
C SER A 267 4.96 8.93 12.33
N ALA A 268 5.26 8.35 11.17
CA ALA A 268 4.62 7.12 10.70
C ALA A 268 4.83 5.94 11.68
N LYS A 269 6.04 5.76 12.22
CA LYS A 269 6.34 4.73 13.25
C LYS A 269 5.55 4.91 14.53
N ARG A 270 5.20 6.15 14.91
CA ARG A 270 4.33 6.44 16.06
C ARG A 270 2.83 6.25 15.77
N GLY A 271 2.45 5.79 14.57
CA GLY A 271 1.06 5.64 14.17
C GLY A 271 0.34 6.98 13.92
N GLU A 272 1.06 8.00 13.52
CA GLU A 272 0.51 9.32 13.24
C GLU A 272 0.16 9.45 11.75
N TYR A 273 -1.13 9.66 11.44
CA TYR A 273 -1.63 9.88 10.09
C TYR A 273 -1.85 11.37 9.86
N ILE A 274 -1.18 11.93 8.89
CA ILE A 274 -1.30 13.35 8.54
C ILE A 274 -2.68 13.58 7.92
N VAL A 275 -3.46 14.45 8.54
CA VAL A 275 -4.81 14.82 8.06
C VAL A 275 -4.81 16.19 7.41
N ARG A 276 -3.84 17.04 7.71
CA ARG A 276 -3.74 18.39 7.12
C ARG A 276 -2.39 19.03 7.39
N PHE A 277 -1.80 19.67 6.37
CA PHE A 277 -0.72 20.63 6.58
C PHE A 277 -1.29 21.98 7.04
N THR A 278 -0.81 22.47 8.17
CA THR A 278 -1.20 23.77 8.75
C THR A 278 -0.28 24.89 8.30
N SER A 279 0.96 24.55 7.95
CA SER A 279 1.95 25.43 7.32
C SER A 279 2.98 24.61 6.55
N GLY A 280 3.96 25.23 5.92
CA GLY A 280 5.11 24.55 5.29
C GLY A 280 5.99 23.76 6.28
N HIS A 281 5.79 23.91 7.60
CA HIS A 281 6.63 23.31 8.64
C HIS A 281 5.82 22.59 9.74
N HIS A 282 4.50 22.54 9.60
CA HIS A 282 3.64 21.90 10.58
C HIS A 282 2.49 21.15 9.89
N ALA A 283 2.18 19.99 10.40
CA ALA A 283 1.02 19.22 10.01
C ALA A 283 0.21 18.81 11.26
N LEU A 284 -1.11 18.75 11.11
CA LEU A 284 -1.99 18.11 12.06
C LEU A 284 -2.00 16.60 11.72
N ALA A 285 -1.70 15.80 12.71
CA ALA A 285 -1.71 14.35 12.59
C ALA A 285 -2.67 13.73 13.60
N GLU A 286 -3.37 12.72 13.16
CA GLU A 286 -4.23 11.89 13.99
C GLU A 286 -3.45 10.67 14.47
N ARG A 287 -3.44 10.43 15.78
CA ARG A 287 -2.70 9.33 16.38
C ARG A 287 -3.53 8.06 16.43
N HIS A 288 -3.00 7.00 15.87
CA HIS A 288 -3.58 5.66 15.88
C HIS A 288 -2.84 4.74 16.87
N PRO A 289 -3.50 3.68 17.38
CA PRO A 289 -2.79 2.63 18.12
C PRO A 289 -1.65 2.06 17.29
N THR A 290 -0.59 1.61 17.95
CA THR A 290 0.55 0.90 17.36
C THR A 290 0.67 -0.50 17.96
N ILE A 291 1.34 -1.41 17.24
CA ILE A 291 1.63 -2.78 17.70
C ILE A 291 2.74 -2.76 18.74
#